data_536a4913ccdefd28ece4f393beb987f0
#
_entry.id   536a4913ccdefd28ece4f393beb987f0
#
_cell.length_a   1.000
_cell.length_b   1.000
_cell.length_c   1.000
_cell.angle_alpha   90.00
_cell.angle_beta   90.00
_cell.angle_gamma   90.00
#
_symmetry.space_group_name_H-M   'P 1'
#
loop_
_entity.id
_entity.type
_entity.pdbx_description
1 polymer ?
#
loop_
_entity_poly.entity_id
_entity_poly.type
_entity_poly.pdbx_seq_one_letter_code
_entity_poly.pdbx_strand_id
1 'polypeptide(L)'
;MKAYERALAEKQYIVDLRRHFHSHPELSWQEYATTERICEELDKLSIPYNRLPKTGVIATLKGTKKHPVIGLRADIDALPVKEVKDLPFKSLNEGVMHACGHDSHMSMLLGAAKILSEHKEEVNCT
;
A
#
# COMPACT_ATOMS: atom_id res chain seq x y z
N MET A 1 -10.67 17.95 8.56
CA MET A 1 -9.33 17.45 8.11
C MET A 1 -8.83 18.25 6.92
N LYS A 2 -7.60 18.74 6.98
CA LYS A 2 -6.93 19.34 5.82
C LYS A 2 -6.12 18.25 5.11
N ALA A 3 -6.74 17.55 4.19
CA ALA A 3 -6.18 16.34 3.55
C ALA A 3 -4.80 16.55 2.91
N TYR A 4 -4.58 17.67 2.24
CA TYR A 4 -3.30 17.99 1.62
C TYR A 4 -2.16 18.16 2.66
N GLU A 5 -2.42 18.87 3.74
CA GLU A 5 -1.42 19.07 4.81
C GLU A 5 -1.08 17.73 5.49
N ARG A 6 -2.07 16.88 5.71
CA ARG A 6 -1.87 15.53 6.26
C ARG A 6 -1.06 14.65 5.31
N ALA A 7 -1.37 14.68 4.02
CA ALA A 7 -0.62 13.93 3.02
C ALA A 7 0.86 14.38 2.97
N LEU A 8 1.13 15.68 3.09
CA LEU A 8 2.50 16.19 3.17
C LEU A 8 3.23 15.72 4.43
N ALA A 9 2.55 15.68 5.57
CA ALA A 9 3.12 15.19 6.82
C ALA A 9 3.51 13.71 6.73
N GLU A 10 2.76 12.89 5.97
CA GLU A 10 3.03 11.47 5.76
C GLU A 10 3.97 11.17 4.58
N LYS A 11 4.52 12.20 3.94
CA LYS A 11 5.39 12.04 2.75
C LYS A 11 6.52 11.03 2.98
N GLN A 12 7.22 11.12 4.11
CA GLN A 12 8.37 10.24 4.39
C GLN A 12 7.92 8.78 4.55
N TYR A 13 6.84 8.53 5.26
CA TYR A 13 6.24 7.21 5.41
C TYR A 13 5.90 6.59 4.05
N ILE A 14 5.24 7.35 3.16
CA ILE A 14 4.86 6.90 1.82
C ILE A 14 6.11 6.61 0.96
N VAL A 15 7.13 7.48 1.03
CA VAL A 15 8.39 7.30 0.29
C VAL A 15 9.14 6.06 0.76
N ASP A 16 9.20 5.81 2.06
CA ASP A 16 9.89 4.65 2.63
C ASP A 16 9.19 3.34 2.24
N LEU A 17 7.85 3.31 2.27
CA LEU A 17 7.06 2.19 1.77
C LEU A 17 7.31 1.94 0.29
N ARG A 18 7.26 2.99 -0.53
CA ARG A 18 7.49 2.87 -1.97
C ARG A 18 8.88 2.31 -2.27
N ARG A 19 9.92 2.77 -1.58
CA ARG A 19 11.29 2.27 -1.76
C ARG A 19 11.44 0.82 -1.31
N HIS A 20 10.77 0.45 -0.23
CA HIS A 20 10.71 -0.94 0.22
C HIS A 20 10.07 -1.85 -0.84
N PHE A 21 8.88 -1.52 -1.31
CA PHE A 21 8.20 -2.32 -2.34
C PHE A 21 8.97 -2.35 -3.66
N HIS A 22 9.58 -1.22 -4.05
CA HIS A 22 10.40 -1.16 -5.25
C HIS A 22 11.62 -2.09 -5.19
N SER A 23 12.27 -2.19 -4.05
CA SER A 23 13.43 -3.08 -3.87
C SER A 23 13.06 -4.54 -3.65
N HIS A 24 11.80 -4.87 -3.34
CA HIS A 24 11.30 -6.22 -3.12
C HIS A 24 10.13 -6.57 -4.06
N PRO A 25 10.32 -6.44 -5.40
CA PRO A 25 9.25 -6.68 -6.35
C PRO A 25 8.95 -8.17 -6.51
N GLU A 26 7.68 -8.49 -6.65
CA GLU A 26 7.20 -9.85 -6.88
C GLU A 26 6.21 -9.88 -8.05
N LEU A 27 6.26 -10.94 -8.83
CA LEU A 27 5.38 -11.13 -9.99
C LEU A 27 3.93 -11.39 -9.57
N SER A 28 3.01 -11.16 -10.51
CA SER A 28 1.59 -11.44 -10.34
C SER A 28 1.35 -12.87 -9.84
N TRP A 29 0.48 -13.02 -8.84
CA TRP A 29 0.17 -14.27 -8.13
C TRP A 29 1.33 -14.87 -7.31
N GLN A 30 2.42 -14.15 -7.14
CA GLN A 30 3.58 -14.51 -6.32
C GLN A 30 3.92 -13.45 -5.28
N GLU A 31 3.02 -12.48 -5.04
CA GLU A 31 3.23 -11.32 -4.16
C GLU A 31 3.06 -11.71 -2.68
N TYR A 32 3.77 -12.75 -2.24
CA TYR A 32 3.65 -13.26 -0.87
C TYR A 32 4.27 -12.32 0.16
N ALA A 33 5.52 -11.89 -0.05
CA ALA A 33 6.20 -10.97 0.86
C ALA A 33 5.60 -9.56 0.80
N THR A 34 5.14 -9.12 -0.37
CA THR A 34 4.40 -7.86 -0.54
C THR A 34 3.11 -7.88 0.26
N THR A 35 2.34 -8.97 0.16
CA THR A 35 1.11 -9.16 0.95
C THR A 35 1.39 -9.15 2.45
N GLU A 36 2.45 -9.84 2.89
CA GLU A 36 2.85 -9.85 4.30
C GLU A 36 3.19 -8.45 4.80
N ARG A 37 3.99 -7.70 4.05
CA ARG A 37 4.33 -6.32 4.43
C ARG A 37 3.10 -5.42 4.51
N ILE A 38 2.14 -5.56 3.60
CA ILE A 38 0.88 -4.82 3.67
C ILE A 38 0.12 -5.17 4.97
N CYS A 39 0.04 -6.46 5.32
CA CYS A 39 -0.58 -6.89 6.56
C CYS A 39 0.10 -6.27 7.79
N GLU A 40 1.43 -6.27 7.84
CA GLU A 40 2.19 -5.65 8.94
C GLU A 40 1.87 -4.14 9.08
N GLU A 41 1.75 -3.42 7.96
CA GLU A 41 1.38 -2.01 8.01
C GLU A 41 -0.07 -1.81 8.50
N LEU A 42 -1.01 -2.65 8.06
CA LEU A 42 -2.40 -2.61 8.53
C LEU A 42 -2.51 -2.93 10.03
N ASP A 43 -1.71 -3.88 10.51
CA ASP A 43 -1.62 -4.21 11.95
C ASP A 43 -1.15 -3.01 12.78
N LYS A 44 -0.08 -2.33 12.33
CA LYS A 44 0.42 -1.10 12.97
C LYS A 44 -0.64 0.00 13.04
N LEU A 45 -1.50 0.09 12.02
CA LEU A 45 -2.59 1.06 11.93
C LEU A 45 -3.86 0.59 12.65
N SER A 46 -3.88 -0.62 13.21
CA SER A 46 -5.05 -1.25 13.82
C SER A 46 -6.27 -1.27 12.88
N ILE A 47 -6.03 -1.51 11.58
CA ILE A 47 -7.06 -1.66 10.57
C ILE A 47 -7.31 -3.15 10.35
N PRO A 48 -8.52 -3.67 10.63
CA PRO A 48 -8.83 -5.08 10.39
C PRO A 48 -8.84 -5.42 8.90
N TYR A 49 -8.35 -6.60 8.56
CA TYR A 49 -8.28 -7.07 7.18
C TYR A 49 -8.55 -8.58 7.08
N ASN A 50 -8.86 -9.01 5.87
CA ASN A 50 -8.93 -10.42 5.49
C ASN A 50 -7.93 -10.67 4.36
N ARG A 51 -7.12 -11.72 4.49
CA ARG A 51 -6.23 -12.17 3.41
C ARG A 51 -7.05 -12.84 2.32
N LEU A 52 -6.72 -12.57 1.08
CA LEU A 52 -7.27 -13.30 -0.05
C LEU A 52 -6.60 -14.69 -0.16
N PRO A 53 -7.22 -15.66 -0.86
CA PRO A 53 -6.78 -17.05 -0.83
C PRO A 53 -5.31 -17.28 -1.23
N LYS A 54 -4.73 -16.43 -2.05
CA LYS A 54 -3.36 -16.59 -2.52
C LYS A 54 -2.49 -15.40 -2.12
N THR A 55 -2.74 -14.24 -2.68
CA THR A 55 -2.02 -12.99 -2.40
C THR A 55 -3.01 -11.84 -2.34
N GLY A 56 -2.62 -10.74 -1.68
CA GLY A 56 -3.47 -9.57 -1.51
C GLY A 56 -4.36 -9.62 -0.27
N VAL A 57 -4.96 -8.49 0.06
CA VAL A 57 -5.81 -8.32 1.23
C VAL A 57 -7.00 -7.40 0.94
N ILE A 58 -8.06 -7.54 1.71
CA ILE A 58 -9.17 -6.59 1.80
C ILE A 58 -9.21 -6.07 3.23
N ALA A 59 -8.90 -4.81 3.42
CA ALA A 59 -8.98 -4.12 4.70
C ALA A 59 -10.28 -3.32 4.81
N THR A 60 -10.82 -3.20 6.01
CA THR A 60 -12.08 -2.48 6.25
C THR A 60 -11.87 -1.43 7.32
N LEU A 61 -11.95 -0.16 6.93
CA LEU A 61 -11.96 0.96 7.84
C LEU A 61 -13.40 1.43 8.05
N LYS A 62 -13.92 1.25 9.27
CA LYS A 62 -15.24 1.72 9.65
C LYS A 62 -15.13 3.14 10.18
N GLY A 63 -15.75 4.08 9.48
CA GLY A 63 -15.95 5.44 9.95
C GLY A 63 -17.20 5.58 10.81
N THR A 64 -17.81 6.76 10.81
CA THR A 64 -18.98 7.09 11.64
C THR A 64 -20.29 6.54 11.10
N LYS A 65 -20.36 6.19 9.81
CA LYS A 65 -21.54 5.63 9.15
C LYS A 65 -21.20 4.32 8.44
N LYS A 66 -22.18 3.41 8.40
CA LYS A 66 -22.07 2.13 7.66
C LYS A 66 -22.17 2.31 6.14
N HIS A 67 -22.80 3.37 5.68
CA HIS A 67 -23.03 3.65 4.27
C HIS A 67 -22.79 5.13 3.96
N PRO A 68 -22.34 5.47 2.73
CA PRO A 68 -21.97 4.52 1.67
C PRO A 68 -20.74 3.67 2.03
N VAL A 69 -20.52 2.57 1.31
CA VAL A 69 -19.27 1.80 1.31
C VAL A 69 -18.46 2.25 0.11
N ILE A 70 -17.22 2.69 0.35
CA ILE A 70 -16.32 3.19 -0.69
C ILE A 70 -15.14 2.23 -0.81
N GLY A 71 -14.90 1.71 -2.03
CA GLY A 71 -13.75 0.88 -2.33
C GLY A 71 -12.58 1.70 -2.88
N LEU A 72 -11.41 1.56 -2.26
CA LEU A 72 -10.15 2.04 -2.79
C LEU A 72 -9.29 0.84 -3.17
N ARG A 73 -8.65 0.87 -4.35
CA ARG A 73 -7.88 -0.27 -4.88
C ARG A 73 -6.49 0.16 -5.33
N ALA A 74 -5.52 -0.70 -5.08
CA ALA A 74 -4.20 -0.65 -5.71
C ALA A 74 -3.77 -2.07 -6.09
N ASP A 75 -3.19 -2.21 -7.27
CA ASP A 75 -2.51 -3.43 -7.68
C ASP A 75 -1.14 -3.52 -6.98
N ILE A 76 -0.63 -4.74 -6.77
CA ILE A 76 0.56 -4.97 -5.95
C ILE A 76 1.68 -5.73 -6.66
N ASP A 77 1.44 -6.16 -7.91
CA ASP A 77 2.38 -6.95 -8.71
C ASP A 77 3.43 -6.09 -9.42
N ALA A 78 4.59 -6.70 -9.63
CA ALA A 78 5.67 -6.19 -10.47
C ALA A 78 5.70 -6.91 -11.82
N LEU A 79 6.62 -6.50 -12.67
CA LEU A 79 6.77 -7.00 -14.05
C LEU A 79 8.08 -7.78 -14.24
N PRO A 80 8.13 -8.75 -15.17
CA PRO A 80 9.35 -9.48 -15.52
C PRO A 80 10.27 -8.61 -16.39
N VAL A 81 10.78 -7.53 -15.79
CA VAL A 81 11.63 -6.51 -16.41
C VAL A 81 12.89 -6.35 -15.57
N LYS A 82 14.05 -6.30 -16.21
CA LYS A 82 15.31 -6.03 -15.54
C LYS A 82 15.45 -4.54 -15.24
N GLU A 83 15.72 -4.19 -13.99
CA GLU A 83 16.06 -2.83 -13.62
C GLU A 83 17.50 -2.51 -14.01
N VAL A 84 17.67 -1.52 -14.89
CA VAL A 84 19.00 -1.11 -15.41
C VAL A 84 19.56 0.12 -14.70
N LYS A 85 18.73 0.86 -13.94
CA LYS A 85 19.16 2.04 -13.19
C LYS A 85 19.89 1.62 -11.90
N ASP A 86 20.95 2.33 -11.59
CA ASP A 86 21.66 2.17 -10.32
C ASP A 86 21.06 3.12 -9.28
N LEU A 87 20.15 2.59 -8.45
CA LEU A 87 19.44 3.33 -7.42
C LEU A 87 19.68 2.69 -6.05
N PRO A 88 19.69 3.49 -4.95
CA PRO A 88 19.83 2.96 -3.59
C PRO A 88 18.72 1.94 -3.21
N PHE A 89 17.56 2.05 -3.82
CA PHE A 89 16.40 1.17 -3.62
C PHE A 89 16.08 0.30 -4.84
N LYS A 90 17.09 0.02 -5.66
CA LYS A 90 17.01 -0.89 -6.82
C LYS A 90 16.42 -2.25 -6.43
N SER A 91 15.75 -2.89 -7.38
CA SER A 91 15.25 -4.25 -7.23
C SER A 91 16.35 -5.23 -6.76
N LEU A 92 16.06 -5.97 -5.71
CA LEU A 92 16.89 -7.07 -5.20
C LEU A 92 16.50 -8.42 -5.82
N ASN A 93 15.47 -8.43 -6.67
CA ASN A 93 14.99 -9.61 -7.39
C ASN A 93 15.37 -9.48 -8.88
N GLU A 94 16.45 -10.13 -9.29
CA GLU A 94 16.98 -10.05 -10.66
C GLU A 94 15.91 -10.42 -11.69
N GLY A 95 15.74 -9.56 -12.70
CA GLY A 95 14.76 -9.76 -13.76
C GLY A 95 13.32 -9.39 -13.39
N VAL A 96 13.07 -8.85 -12.20
CA VAL A 96 11.76 -8.38 -11.76
C VAL A 96 11.87 -6.94 -11.28
N MET A 97 10.95 -6.09 -11.70
CA MET A 97 10.94 -4.66 -11.37
C MET A 97 9.53 -4.12 -11.29
N HIS A 98 9.27 -3.21 -10.35
CA HIS A 98 8.10 -2.35 -10.40
C HIS A 98 8.24 -1.28 -11.49
N ALA A 99 7.96 -1.68 -12.74
CA ALA A 99 8.12 -0.81 -13.93
C ALA A 99 6.81 -0.11 -14.35
N CYS A 100 5.66 -0.47 -13.74
CA CYS A 100 4.37 0.14 -14.03
C CYS A 100 3.97 1.23 -13.00
N GLY A 101 4.50 1.17 -11.76
CA GLY A 101 4.18 2.12 -10.70
C GLY A 101 3.28 1.57 -9.60
N HIS A 102 3.02 0.26 -9.54
CA HIS A 102 2.20 -0.34 -8.49
C HIS A 102 2.81 -0.20 -7.09
N ASP A 103 4.13 -0.14 -6.97
CA ASP A 103 4.85 0.23 -5.75
C ASP A 103 4.43 1.60 -5.20
N SER A 104 4.24 2.58 -6.07
CA SER A 104 3.73 3.90 -5.69
C SER A 104 2.23 3.86 -5.35
N HIS A 105 1.43 3.13 -6.12
CA HIS A 105 -0.02 3.04 -5.90
C HIS A 105 -0.34 2.41 -4.54
N MET A 106 0.26 1.26 -4.21
CA MET A 106 0.02 0.63 -2.91
C MET A 106 0.56 1.45 -1.73
N SER A 107 1.67 2.15 -1.92
CA SER A 107 2.23 3.04 -0.89
C SER A 107 1.34 4.25 -0.62
N MET A 108 0.78 4.85 -1.68
CA MET A 108 -0.20 5.93 -1.54
C MET A 108 -1.49 5.46 -0.87
N LEU A 109 -1.96 4.25 -1.20
CA LEU A 109 -3.15 3.68 -0.57
C LEU A 109 -2.93 3.41 0.92
N LEU A 110 -1.77 2.88 1.31
CA LEU A 110 -1.41 2.71 2.73
C LEU A 110 -1.27 4.07 3.45
N GLY A 111 -0.72 5.08 2.78
CA GLY A 111 -0.68 6.45 3.30
C GLY A 111 -2.09 7.03 3.53
N ALA A 112 -3.00 6.83 2.59
CA ALA A 112 -4.40 7.22 2.74
C ALA A 112 -5.07 6.45 3.89
N ALA A 113 -4.84 5.14 3.99
CA ALA A 113 -5.35 4.31 5.08
C ALA A 113 -4.87 4.81 6.45
N LYS A 114 -3.60 5.19 6.56
CA LYS A 114 -3.03 5.78 7.79
C LYS A 114 -3.76 7.06 8.18
N ILE A 115 -3.86 8.02 7.26
CA ILE A 115 -4.53 9.30 7.51
C ILE A 115 -5.99 9.08 7.92
N LEU A 116 -6.73 8.23 7.19
CA LEU A 116 -8.13 7.95 7.49
C LEU A 116 -8.29 7.24 8.83
N SER A 117 -7.36 6.34 9.20
CA SER A 117 -7.42 5.63 10.48
C SER A 117 -7.21 6.56 11.68
N GLU A 118 -6.40 7.59 11.52
CA GLU A 118 -6.14 8.61 12.54
C GLU A 118 -7.29 9.62 12.68
N HIS A 119 -8.21 9.67 11.70
CA HIS A 119 -9.34 10.62 11.64
C HIS A 119 -10.68 9.93 11.43
N LYS A 120 -10.86 8.75 12.02
CA LYS A 120 -12.10 7.95 11.86
C LYS A 120 -13.39 8.70 12.15
N GLU A 121 -13.34 9.63 13.11
CA GLU A 121 -14.48 10.45 13.52
C GLU A 121 -14.93 11.44 12.43
N GLU A 122 -14.08 11.74 11.48
CA GLU A 122 -14.40 12.60 10.33
C GLU A 122 -14.84 11.79 9.09
N VAL A 123 -14.67 10.45 9.11
CA VAL A 123 -14.99 9.58 7.98
C VAL A 123 -16.46 9.18 8.04
N ASN A 124 -17.29 9.71 7.12
CA ASN A 124 -18.74 9.48 7.07
C ASN A 124 -19.16 8.29 6.16
N CYS A 125 -18.33 7.24 6.12
CA CYS A 125 -18.53 6.04 5.29
C CYS A 125 -17.78 4.83 5.87
N THR A 126 -17.89 3.71 5.20
CA THR A 126 -17.04 2.52 5.41
C THR A 126 -16.18 2.27 4.20
#